data_90df3b10c7af83f2a953e5903429832c
#
_entry.id   90df3b10c7af83f2a953e5903429832c
#
_cell.length_a   1.000
_cell.length_b   1.000
_cell.length_c   1.000
_cell.angle_alpha   90.00
_cell.angle_beta   90.00
_cell.angle_gamma   90.00
#
_symmetry.space_group_name_H-M   'P 1'
#
loop_
_entity.id
_entity.type
_entity.pdbx_description
1 polymer ?
#
loop_
_entity_poly.entity_id
_entity_poly.type
_entity_poly.pdbx_seq_one_letter_code
_entity_poly.pdbx_strand_id
1 'polypeptide(L)'
;MVVDMGRDGRQDTVELVYRPTRADIVAGVRVRERRRRLHVVRWGFTGLFGVGAVLMVTAPESSAQSAVTAVFCAALIWSIPHLQAHHALRTVSWQGEYRTSVTETGITAETTHATLVQRWSIFRGYRETRDHVVLLSRDPNILLVEVLPKRGLRSPQDAERLRALVSRHLPRI
;
A
#
# COMPACT_ATOMS: atom_id res chain seq x y z
N MET A 1 -10.39 39.45 27.20
CA MET A 1 -9.61 38.24 27.50
C MET A 1 -9.62 37.39 26.27
N VAL A 2 -8.62 37.60 25.38
CA VAL A 2 -8.48 36.88 24.13
C VAL A 2 -7.71 35.59 24.45
N VAL A 3 -8.38 34.46 24.38
CA VAL A 3 -7.76 33.14 24.55
C VAL A 3 -6.96 32.87 23.28
N ASP A 4 -5.65 32.86 23.41
CA ASP A 4 -4.70 32.47 22.34
C ASP A 4 -4.83 30.95 22.11
N MET A 5 -5.77 30.54 21.25
CA MET A 5 -5.97 29.15 20.82
C MET A 5 -5.03 28.71 19.66
N GLY A 6 -4.01 29.50 19.38
CA GLY A 6 -3.25 29.33 18.12
C GLY A 6 -1.90 28.59 18.21
N ARG A 7 -1.41 28.26 19.41
CA ARG A 7 -0.01 27.77 19.55
C ARG A 7 0.17 26.28 19.83
N ASP A 8 -0.80 25.64 20.43
CA ASP A 8 -0.67 24.21 20.82
C ASP A 8 -0.89 23.22 19.66
N GLY A 9 -1.67 23.60 18.65
CA GLY A 9 -1.99 22.70 17.52
C GLY A 9 -0.83 22.47 16.51
N ARG A 10 0.26 23.23 16.61
CA ARG A 10 1.39 23.14 15.67
C ARG A 10 2.47 22.13 16.08
N GLN A 11 2.50 21.72 17.35
CA GLN A 11 3.59 20.88 17.86
C GLN A 11 3.45 19.39 17.50
N ASP A 12 2.23 18.91 17.21
CA ASP A 12 1.97 17.50 16.89
C ASP A 12 1.62 17.25 15.41
N THR A 13 1.92 18.20 14.53
CA THR A 13 1.70 18.01 13.09
C THR A 13 2.98 17.55 12.41
N VAL A 14 2.91 16.42 11.70
CA VAL A 14 4.00 15.90 10.86
C VAL A 14 3.65 16.10 9.39
N GLU A 15 4.47 16.84 8.67
CA GLU A 15 4.29 17.11 7.25
C GLU A 15 5.20 16.22 6.41
N LEU A 16 4.63 15.65 5.34
CA LEU A 16 5.34 14.90 4.31
C LEU A 16 5.08 15.54 2.96
N VAL A 17 6.14 15.74 2.19
CA VAL A 17 6.04 16.21 0.80
C VAL A 17 6.71 15.17 -0.09
N TYR A 18 5.95 14.60 -1.01
CA TYR A 18 6.48 13.55 -1.89
C TYR A 18 5.71 13.44 -3.19
N ARG A 19 6.35 12.85 -4.19
CA ARG A 19 5.68 12.36 -5.40
C ARG A 19 5.56 10.85 -5.30
N PRO A 20 4.36 10.28 -5.49
CA PRO A 20 4.16 8.85 -5.46
C PRO A 20 5.03 8.14 -6.49
N THR A 21 5.69 7.08 -6.07
CA THR A 21 6.50 6.24 -6.94
C THR A 21 5.89 4.85 -7.07
N ARG A 22 6.33 4.11 -8.08
CA ARG A 22 5.95 2.70 -8.22
C ARG A 22 6.26 1.88 -6.96
N ALA A 23 7.38 2.19 -6.29
CA ALA A 23 7.76 1.50 -5.06
C ALA A 23 6.74 1.70 -3.92
N ASP A 24 6.17 2.89 -3.78
CA ASP A 24 5.16 3.19 -2.77
C ASP A 24 3.89 2.39 -2.99
N ILE A 25 3.43 2.37 -4.24
CA ILE A 25 2.22 1.62 -4.62
C ILE A 25 2.43 0.12 -4.40
N VAL A 26 3.57 -0.42 -4.84
CA VAL A 26 3.92 -1.82 -4.61
C VAL A 26 4.01 -2.15 -3.12
N ALA A 27 4.55 -1.24 -2.30
CA ALA A 27 4.60 -1.42 -0.85
C ALA A 27 3.20 -1.53 -0.24
N GLY A 28 2.28 -0.63 -0.63
CA GLY A 28 0.88 -0.68 -0.21
C GLY A 28 0.18 -1.97 -0.65
N VAL A 29 0.33 -2.36 -1.91
CA VAL A 29 -0.26 -3.59 -2.47
C VAL A 29 0.27 -4.82 -1.73
N ARG A 30 1.58 -4.93 -1.50
CA ARG A 30 2.19 -6.08 -0.79
C ARG A 30 1.72 -6.21 0.66
N VAL A 31 1.61 -5.10 1.38
CA VAL A 31 1.10 -5.13 2.76
C VAL A 31 -0.34 -5.63 2.78
N ARG A 32 -1.15 -5.18 1.85
CA ARG A 32 -2.54 -5.62 1.68
C ARG A 32 -2.66 -7.10 1.29
N GLU A 33 -1.87 -7.56 0.30
CA GLU A 33 -1.86 -8.96 -0.16
C GLU A 33 -1.49 -9.92 0.97
N ARG A 34 -0.47 -9.61 1.75
CA ARG A 34 -0.07 -10.44 2.89
C ARG A 34 -1.21 -10.64 3.88
N ARG A 35 -2.00 -9.61 4.13
CA ARG A 35 -3.11 -9.70 5.06
C ARG A 35 -4.29 -10.52 4.53
N ARG A 36 -4.62 -10.41 3.26
CA ARG A 36 -5.71 -11.16 2.62
C ARG A 36 -5.36 -12.62 2.36
N ARG A 37 -4.17 -13.08 2.74
CA ARG A 37 -3.63 -14.41 2.43
C ARG A 37 -3.65 -14.72 0.92
N LEU A 38 -3.75 -13.69 0.08
CA LEU A 38 -3.75 -13.86 -1.38
C LEU A 38 -2.45 -14.50 -1.87
N HIS A 39 -1.36 -14.33 -1.11
CA HIS A 39 -0.13 -15.06 -1.39
C HIS A 39 -0.33 -16.60 -1.28
N VAL A 40 -1.12 -17.08 -0.31
CA VAL A 40 -1.40 -18.53 -0.17
C VAL A 40 -2.20 -19.03 -1.37
N VAL A 41 -3.23 -18.26 -1.77
CA VAL A 41 -4.04 -18.54 -2.96
C VAL A 41 -3.16 -18.58 -4.21
N ARG A 42 -2.29 -17.58 -4.36
CA ARG A 42 -1.35 -17.51 -5.50
C ARG A 42 -0.37 -18.69 -5.54
N TRP A 43 0.20 -19.06 -4.39
CA TRP A 43 1.05 -20.25 -4.29
C TRP A 43 0.28 -21.54 -4.56
N GLY A 44 -0.98 -21.64 -4.09
CA GLY A 44 -1.86 -22.76 -4.38
C GLY A 44 -2.10 -22.92 -5.88
N PHE A 45 -2.46 -21.84 -6.57
CA PHE A 45 -2.63 -21.87 -8.02
C PHE A 45 -1.32 -22.16 -8.77
N THR A 46 -0.21 -21.57 -8.35
CA THR A 46 1.09 -21.86 -8.97
C THR A 46 1.48 -23.33 -8.80
N GLY A 47 1.25 -23.90 -7.62
CA GLY A 47 1.46 -25.33 -7.37
C GLY A 47 0.55 -26.20 -8.23
N LEU A 48 -0.74 -25.88 -8.30
CA LEU A 48 -1.71 -26.61 -9.11
C LEU A 48 -1.32 -26.59 -10.60
N PHE A 49 -1.02 -25.42 -11.16
CA PHE A 49 -0.58 -25.32 -12.55
C PHE A 49 0.78 -25.96 -12.79
N GLY A 50 1.70 -25.90 -11.81
CA GLY A 50 3.01 -26.55 -11.91
C GLY A 50 2.87 -28.07 -11.94
N VAL A 51 2.09 -28.66 -11.01
CA VAL A 51 1.80 -30.10 -11.01
C VAL A 51 1.06 -30.51 -12.27
N GLY A 52 0.06 -29.74 -12.69
CA GLY A 52 -0.68 -29.97 -13.94
C GLY A 52 0.24 -29.97 -15.16
N ALA A 53 1.19 -29.04 -15.25
CA ALA A 53 2.16 -28.98 -16.34
C ALA A 53 3.07 -30.23 -16.36
N VAL A 54 3.56 -30.67 -15.19
CA VAL A 54 4.38 -31.89 -15.09
C VAL A 54 3.59 -33.14 -15.51
N LEU A 55 2.36 -33.29 -15.02
CA LEU A 55 1.50 -34.41 -15.40
C LEU A 55 1.19 -34.43 -16.89
N MET A 56 0.97 -33.25 -17.48
CA MET A 56 0.73 -33.13 -18.91
C MET A 56 1.97 -33.49 -19.76
N VAL A 57 3.17 -33.12 -19.31
CA VAL A 57 4.40 -33.49 -20.04
C VAL A 57 4.70 -35.00 -19.96
N THR A 58 4.29 -35.66 -18.88
CA THR A 58 4.50 -37.11 -18.68
C THR A 58 3.42 -37.98 -19.30
N ALA A 59 2.28 -37.41 -19.70
CA ALA A 59 1.18 -38.15 -20.33
C ALA A 59 1.50 -38.47 -21.82
N PRO A 60 1.26 -39.67 -22.31
CA PRO A 60 1.65 -40.13 -23.64
C PRO A 60 0.99 -39.36 -24.80
N GLU A 61 -0.14 -38.70 -24.55
CA GLU A 61 -0.93 -37.95 -25.56
C GLU A 61 -0.88 -36.44 -25.35
N SER A 62 0.02 -35.92 -24.51
CA SER A 62 0.07 -34.51 -24.18
C SER A 62 0.69 -33.67 -25.31
N SER A 63 0.01 -32.60 -25.66
CA SER A 63 0.57 -31.62 -26.58
C SER A 63 1.49 -30.64 -25.81
N ALA A 64 2.62 -30.27 -26.40
CA ALA A 64 3.50 -29.22 -25.88
C ALA A 64 2.74 -27.89 -25.63
N GLN A 65 1.63 -27.69 -26.33
CA GLN A 65 0.75 -26.53 -26.20
C GLN A 65 0.11 -26.43 -24.82
N SER A 66 -0.28 -27.53 -24.19
CA SER A 66 -0.87 -27.54 -22.84
C SER A 66 0.14 -27.15 -21.76
N ALA A 67 1.39 -27.61 -21.88
CA ALA A 67 2.45 -27.22 -20.96
C ALA A 67 2.78 -25.70 -21.08
N VAL A 68 2.87 -25.20 -22.31
CA VAL A 68 3.08 -23.75 -22.57
C VAL A 68 1.94 -22.93 -21.98
N THR A 69 0.69 -23.38 -22.15
CA THR A 69 -0.48 -22.67 -21.59
C THR A 69 -0.43 -22.63 -20.05
N ALA A 70 -0.07 -23.73 -19.39
CA ALA A 70 0.06 -23.77 -17.94
C ALA A 70 1.14 -22.81 -17.40
N VAL A 71 2.31 -22.76 -18.05
CA VAL A 71 3.39 -21.84 -17.72
C VAL A 71 2.95 -20.37 -17.93
N PHE A 72 2.26 -20.11 -19.03
CA PHE A 72 1.74 -18.78 -19.33
C PHE A 72 0.70 -18.30 -18.28
N CYS A 73 -0.22 -19.17 -17.89
CA CYS A 73 -1.18 -18.89 -16.81
C CYS A 73 -0.48 -18.59 -15.48
N ALA A 74 0.53 -19.37 -15.12
CA ALA A 74 1.32 -19.11 -13.92
C ALA A 74 2.02 -17.74 -14.00
N ALA A 75 2.63 -17.41 -15.12
CA ALA A 75 3.28 -16.12 -15.34
C ALA A 75 2.29 -14.94 -15.25
N LEU A 76 1.08 -15.09 -15.79
CA LEU A 76 0.01 -14.09 -15.66
C LEU A 76 -0.37 -13.86 -14.20
N ILE A 77 -0.57 -14.92 -13.42
CA ILE A 77 -0.91 -14.82 -12.00
C ILE A 77 0.17 -14.05 -11.21
N TRP A 78 1.44 -14.27 -11.54
CA TRP A 78 2.56 -13.54 -10.93
C TRP A 78 2.66 -12.09 -11.40
N SER A 79 2.18 -11.79 -12.59
CA SER A 79 2.19 -10.44 -13.15
C SER A 79 1.09 -9.53 -12.59
N ILE A 80 0.01 -10.08 -12.03
CA ILE A 80 -1.16 -9.32 -11.54
C ILE A 80 -0.77 -8.17 -10.60
N PRO A 81 0.06 -8.34 -9.54
CA PRO A 81 0.42 -7.24 -8.65
C PRO A 81 1.19 -6.13 -9.35
N HIS A 82 2.04 -6.50 -10.31
CA HIS A 82 2.83 -5.53 -11.10
C HIS A 82 1.97 -4.73 -12.06
N LEU A 83 0.98 -5.37 -12.68
CA LEU A 83 0.00 -4.72 -13.55
C LEU A 83 -0.90 -3.78 -12.75
N GLN A 84 -1.41 -4.22 -11.59
CA GLN A 84 -2.19 -3.38 -10.70
C GLN A 84 -1.40 -2.15 -10.23
N ALA A 85 -0.14 -2.33 -9.85
CA ALA A 85 0.72 -1.22 -9.47
C ALA A 85 0.99 -0.25 -10.62
N HIS A 86 1.11 -0.75 -11.85
CA HIS A 86 1.30 0.08 -13.04
C HIS A 86 0.05 0.93 -13.32
N HIS A 87 -1.12 0.33 -13.31
CA HIS A 87 -2.39 1.04 -13.50
C HIS A 87 -2.63 2.08 -12.39
N ALA A 88 -2.42 1.69 -11.12
CA ALA A 88 -2.56 2.60 -10.00
C ALA A 88 -1.60 3.80 -10.09
N LEU A 89 -0.34 3.57 -10.52
CA LEU A 89 0.63 4.65 -10.72
C LEU A 89 0.16 5.62 -11.81
N ARG A 90 -0.36 5.09 -12.92
CA ARG A 90 -0.87 5.92 -14.02
C ARG A 90 -2.02 6.82 -13.57
N THR A 91 -2.90 6.28 -12.68
CA THR A 91 -4.03 7.03 -12.12
C THR A 91 -3.59 8.09 -11.11
N VAL A 92 -2.49 7.87 -10.38
CA VAL A 92 -2.02 8.77 -9.31
C VAL A 92 -0.97 9.77 -9.83
N SER A 93 -0.19 9.41 -10.84
CA SER A 93 0.94 10.24 -11.32
C SER A 93 0.53 11.59 -11.88
N TRP A 94 -0.69 11.71 -12.43
CA TRP A 94 -1.21 12.98 -12.94
C TRP A 94 -1.55 13.99 -11.84
N GLN A 95 -1.75 13.53 -10.60
CA GLN A 95 -2.08 14.39 -9.46
C GLN A 95 -0.88 15.19 -8.93
N GLY A 96 0.32 14.90 -9.42
CA GLY A 96 1.51 15.67 -9.11
C GLY A 96 2.12 15.38 -7.74
N GLU A 97 2.47 16.44 -7.02
CA GLU A 97 3.07 16.38 -5.68
C GLU A 97 2.00 16.26 -4.61
N TYR A 98 2.23 15.36 -3.65
CA TYR A 98 1.40 15.17 -2.48
C TYR A 98 2.01 15.89 -1.30
N ARG A 99 1.20 16.71 -0.64
CA ARG A 99 1.50 17.27 0.66
C ARG A 99 0.57 16.63 1.68
N THR A 100 1.15 15.79 2.52
CA THR A 100 0.37 15.07 3.53
C THR A 100 0.71 15.60 4.91
N SER A 101 -0.29 16.01 5.66
CA SER A 101 -0.19 16.41 7.06
C SER A 101 -0.87 15.38 7.95
N VAL A 102 -0.14 14.90 8.94
CA VAL A 102 -0.59 13.92 9.93
C VAL A 102 -0.75 14.65 11.26
N THR A 103 -1.96 14.60 11.81
CA THR A 103 -2.36 15.33 13.03
C THR A 103 -3.02 14.39 14.02
N GLU A 104 -3.31 14.88 15.22
CA GLU A 104 -4.10 14.14 16.23
C GLU A 104 -5.51 13.77 15.75
N THR A 105 -6.10 14.51 14.83
CA THR A 105 -7.45 14.27 14.31
C THR A 105 -7.50 13.30 13.12
N GLY A 106 -6.38 13.14 12.40
CA GLY A 106 -6.32 12.32 11.21
C GLY A 106 -5.23 12.75 10.23
N ILE A 107 -5.44 12.39 8.98
CA ILE A 107 -4.52 12.63 7.89
C ILE A 107 -5.21 13.49 6.84
N THR A 108 -4.53 14.51 6.41
CA THR A 108 -4.96 15.35 5.28
C THR A 108 -3.92 15.24 4.17
N ALA A 109 -4.33 14.74 3.02
CA ALA A 109 -3.52 14.67 1.82
C ALA A 109 -4.00 15.71 0.82
N GLU A 110 -3.13 16.63 0.46
CA GLU A 110 -3.38 17.69 -0.53
C GLU A 110 -2.60 17.40 -1.79
N THR A 111 -3.28 17.53 -2.91
CA THR A 111 -2.70 17.46 -4.25
C THR A 111 -3.05 18.74 -5.00
N THR A 112 -2.54 18.91 -6.22
CA THR A 112 -2.88 20.06 -7.07
C THR A 112 -4.40 20.15 -7.37
N HIS A 113 -5.10 19.02 -7.32
CA HIS A 113 -6.49 18.92 -7.78
C HIS A 113 -7.51 18.55 -6.69
N ALA A 114 -7.05 18.07 -5.54
CA ALA A 114 -7.95 17.58 -4.50
C ALA A 114 -7.31 17.64 -3.10
N THR A 115 -8.16 17.80 -2.09
CA THR A 115 -7.81 17.63 -0.68
C THR A 115 -8.63 16.48 -0.12
N LEU A 116 -7.95 15.49 0.43
CA LEU A 116 -8.55 14.32 1.06
C LEU A 116 -8.29 14.34 2.56
N VAL A 117 -9.35 14.43 3.35
CA VAL A 117 -9.28 14.41 4.81
C VAL A 117 -9.76 13.04 5.31
N GLN A 118 -8.93 12.37 6.09
CA GLN A 118 -9.17 11.02 6.59
C GLN A 118 -9.00 11.00 8.11
N ARG A 119 -10.05 10.63 8.82
CA ARG A 119 -10.00 10.47 10.28
C ARG A 119 -9.35 9.13 10.65
N TRP A 120 -8.73 9.05 11.83
CA TRP A 120 -8.13 7.82 12.34
C TRP A 120 -9.09 6.63 12.36
N SER A 121 -10.38 6.88 12.58
CA SER A 121 -11.45 5.86 12.65
C SER A 121 -11.62 5.06 11.35
N ILE A 122 -11.19 5.59 10.19
CA ILE A 122 -11.28 4.87 8.91
C ILE A 122 -10.22 3.77 8.79
N PHE A 123 -9.14 3.89 9.58
CA PHE A 123 -8.04 2.93 9.59
C PHE A 123 -8.23 1.88 10.68
N ARG A 124 -7.80 0.68 10.39
CA ARG A 124 -7.82 -0.45 11.33
C ARG A 124 -6.49 -0.61 12.06
N GLY A 125 -5.41 -0.20 11.42
CA GLY A 125 -4.07 -0.34 11.96
C GLY A 125 -3.02 0.04 10.92
N TYR A 126 -1.75 -0.01 11.33
CA TYR A 126 -0.64 0.34 10.48
C TYR A 126 0.43 -0.75 10.44
N ARG A 127 1.21 -0.71 9.37
CA ARG A 127 2.43 -1.50 9.22
C ARG A 127 3.59 -0.58 8.87
N GLU A 128 4.66 -0.67 9.64
CA GLU A 128 5.89 0.03 9.34
C GLU A 128 6.85 -0.89 8.59
N THR A 129 7.42 -0.36 7.52
CA THR A 129 8.53 -0.95 6.77
C THR A 129 9.75 -0.06 6.92
N ARG A 130 10.88 -0.47 6.32
CA ARG A 130 12.10 0.35 6.33
C ARG A 130 11.82 1.77 5.79
N ASP A 131 11.09 1.87 4.68
CA ASP A 131 10.96 3.10 3.89
C ASP A 131 9.56 3.73 3.96
N HIS A 132 8.56 3.02 4.54
CA HIS A 132 7.17 3.45 4.52
C HIS A 132 6.44 3.16 5.84
N VAL A 133 5.46 3.99 6.16
CA VAL A 133 4.38 3.69 7.08
C VAL A 133 3.12 3.49 6.26
N VAL A 134 2.53 2.30 6.32
CA VAL A 134 1.36 1.91 5.54
C VAL A 134 0.17 1.78 6.45
N LEU A 135 -0.86 2.57 6.21
CA LEU A 135 -2.11 2.54 6.96
C LEU A 135 -3.15 1.72 6.19
N LEU A 136 -3.83 0.85 6.89
CA LEU A 136 -4.78 -0.09 6.31
C LEU A 136 -6.19 0.27 6.70
N SER A 137 -7.09 0.35 5.71
CA SER A 137 -8.51 0.60 5.95
C SER A 137 -9.13 -0.46 6.86
N ARG A 138 -10.12 -0.02 7.63
CA ARG A 138 -10.96 -0.91 8.42
C ARG A 138 -11.86 -1.77 7.54
N ASP A 139 -12.40 -1.18 6.47
CA ASP A 139 -13.20 -1.92 5.51
C ASP A 139 -12.32 -2.73 4.55
N PRO A 140 -12.46 -4.07 4.54
CA PRO A 140 -11.70 -4.93 3.65
C PRO A 140 -12.04 -4.75 2.16
N ASN A 141 -13.22 -4.20 1.85
CA ASN A 141 -13.68 -3.98 0.47
C ASN A 141 -13.14 -2.67 -0.10
N ILE A 142 -12.89 -1.68 0.76
CA ILE A 142 -12.30 -0.42 0.36
C ILE A 142 -10.80 -0.64 0.14
N LEU A 143 -10.34 -0.35 -1.08
CA LEU A 143 -8.95 -0.45 -1.48
C LEU A 143 -8.07 0.67 -0.88
N LEU A 144 -8.59 1.39 0.09
CA LEU A 144 -7.90 2.51 0.70
C LEU A 144 -6.72 2.00 1.52
N VAL A 145 -5.54 2.28 1.01
CA VAL A 145 -4.26 2.09 1.68
C VAL A 145 -3.54 3.42 1.58
N GLU A 146 -3.32 4.07 2.70
CA GLU A 146 -2.51 5.28 2.73
C GLU A 146 -1.05 4.89 2.93
N VAL A 147 -0.19 5.33 2.04
CA VAL A 147 1.24 5.02 2.08
C VAL A 147 2.00 6.31 2.36
N LEU A 148 2.61 6.39 3.51
CA LEU A 148 3.42 7.52 3.95
C LEU A 148 4.90 7.17 3.76
N PRO A 149 5.55 7.65 2.69
CA PRO A 149 6.96 7.37 2.44
C PRO A 149 7.83 8.21 3.36
N LYS A 150 8.72 7.56 4.11
CA LYS A 150 9.62 8.25 5.06
C LYS A 150 10.56 9.27 4.38
N ARG A 151 10.83 9.09 3.08
CA ARG A 151 11.61 10.04 2.28
C ARG A 151 10.93 11.41 2.11
N GLY A 152 9.60 11.50 2.32
CA GLY A 152 8.84 12.75 2.28
C GLY A 152 8.94 13.57 3.55
N LEU A 153 9.54 13.03 4.62
CA LEU A 153 9.74 13.72 5.88
C LEU A 153 10.90 14.71 5.77
N ARG A 154 10.80 15.83 6.49
CA ARG A 154 11.83 16.88 6.48
C ARG A 154 13.07 16.47 7.28
N SER A 155 12.88 15.67 8.33
CA SER A 155 13.97 15.26 9.22
C SER A 155 13.79 13.82 9.73
N PRO A 156 14.88 13.15 10.16
CA PRO A 156 14.78 11.86 10.82
C PRO A 156 13.97 11.90 12.13
N GLN A 157 13.95 13.03 12.80
CA GLN A 157 13.16 13.25 14.04
C GLN A 157 11.66 13.22 13.74
N ASP A 158 11.23 13.68 12.56
CA ASP A 158 9.85 13.63 12.14
C ASP A 158 9.38 12.19 11.91
N ALA A 159 10.29 11.25 11.60
CA ALA A 159 9.96 9.84 11.51
C ALA A 159 9.57 9.23 12.86
N GLU A 160 10.27 9.64 13.94
CA GLU A 160 9.91 9.22 15.29
C GLU A 160 8.59 9.85 15.75
N ARG A 161 8.38 11.13 15.44
CA ARG A 161 7.11 11.82 15.71
C ARG A 161 5.96 11.17 14.96
N LEU A 162 6.13 10.88 13.68
CA LEU A 162 5.14 10.16 12.87
C LEU A 162 4.80 8.81 13.48
N ARG A 163 5.83 8.04 13.89
CA ARG A 163 5.63 6.74 14.53
C ARG A 163 4.86 6.89 15.85
N ALA A 164 5.25 7.83 16.71
CA ALA A 164 4.58 8.09 17.97
C ALA A 164 3.11 8.47 17.77
N LEU A 165 2.83 9.38 16.81
CA LEU A 165 1.49 9.84 16.49
C LEU A 165 0.61 8.69 15.96
N VAL A 166 1.10 7.92 14.99
CA VAL A 166 0.38 6.79 14.41
C VAL A 166 0.14 5.69 15.45
N SER A 167 1.12 5.37 16.29
CA SER A 167 1.00 4.31 17.31
C SER A 167 0.02 4.67 18.44
N ARG A 168 -0.21 5.95 18.68
CA ARG A 168 -1.19 6.44 19.66
C ARG A 168 -2.63 6.15 19.21
N HIS A 169 -2.89 6.20 17.91
CA HIS A 169 -4.24 6.06 17.35
C HIS A 169 -4.51 4.68 16.75
N LEU A 170 -3.50 3.97 16.31
CA LEU A 170 -3.64 2.72 15.55
C LEU A 170 -2.77 1.60 16.11
N PRO A 171 -3.28 0.37 16.18
CA PRO A 171 -2.47 -0.79 16.51
C PRO A 171 -1.52 -1.15 15.35
N ARG A 172 -0.34 -1.63 15.69
CA ARG A 172 0.59 -2.22 14.72
C ARG A 172 0.11 -3.63 14.35
N ILE A 173 0.06 -3.94 13.04
CA ILE A 173 -0.48 -5.19 12.50
C ILE A 173 0.44 -5.87 11.48
#